data_d1db55bc8520d508efdaa10557eda24b
#
_entry.id   d1db55bc8520d508efdaa10557eda24b
#
_cell.length_a   1.000
_cell.length_b   1.000
_cell.length_c   1.000
_cell.angle_alpha   90.00
_cell.angle_beta   90.00
_cell.angle_gamma   90.00
#
_symmetry.space_group_name_H-M   'P 1'
#
loop_
_entity.id
_entity.type
_entity.pdbx_description
1 polymer ?
#
loop_
_entity_poly.entity_id
_entity_poly.type
_entity_poly.pdbx_seq_one_letter_code
_entity_poly.pdbx_strand_id
1 'polypeptide(L)'
;QWDMKELESMISSKTKMIGVCHPNNPTGSIVSKENMGKIIDIASGNDCWILSDEVYRGAELNGIESPSFYGKYEKTIVNAGLSKAYRLPGLRIGWTVGPKDYIKKAWAFHDYTSISIAYHSDWVASRILDTKRRKQILDGTKQHLNQNMNTLVEWIDTCDGKLSLSPPQAGAIAFVRIKMDIPSQKLTYHIRDNFSVLLTAGKWFGLEGFLRFGYGPPNEYFIEALERIGQSLEAI
;
A
#
# COMPACT_ATOMS: atom_id res chain seq x y z
N GLN A 1 -12.36 -7.22 -3.88
CA GLN A 1 -13.32 -6.67 -2.90
C GLN A 1 -12.99 -7.22 -1.51
N TRP A 2 -13.27 -6.42 -0.48
CA TRP A 2 -13.16 -6.86 0.90
C TRP A 2 -14.33 -7.81 1.21
N ASP A 3 -14.04 -9.05 1.61
CA ASP A 3 -15.07 -10.02 2.00
C ASP A 3 -15.25 -10.00 3.52
N MET A 4 -16.34 -9.35 3.96
CA MET A 4 -16.63 -9.22 5.39
C MET A 4 -17.13 -10.54 6.00
N LYS A 5 -17.76 -11.42 5.19
CA LYS A 5 -18.22 -12.73 5.68
C LYS A 5 -17.04 -13.66 5.93
N GLU A 6 -16.04 -13.63 5.03
CA GLU A 6 -14.80 -14.37 5.22
C GLU A 6 -14.09 -13.88 6.48
N LEU A 7 -13.93 -12.54 6.63
CA LEU A 7 -13.32 -11.97 7.85
C LEU A 7 -14.03 -12.44 9.11
N GLU A 8 -15.36 -12.37 9.15
CA GLU A 8 -16.15 -12.77 10.31
C GLU A 8 -15.97 -14.26 10.62
N SER A 9 -15.91 -15.12 9.59
CA SER A 9 -15.71 -16.57 9.76
C SER A 9 -14.33 -16.94 10.31
N MET A 10 -13.32 -16.08 10.14
CA MET A 10 -11.96 -16.28 10.63
C MET A 10 -11.77 -15.85 12.10
N ILE A 11 -12.73 -15.12 12.67
CA ILE A 11 -12.65 -14.65 14.06
C ILE A 11 -12.98 -15.78 15.03
N SER A 12 -12.18 -15.86 16.09
CA SER A 12 -12.39 -16.81 17.18
C SER A 12 -12.00 -16.21 18.53
N SER A 13 -12.26 -16.90 19.63
CA SER A 13 -11.82 -16.50 20.99
C SER A 13 -10.30 -16.35 21.14
N LYS A 14 -9.52 -16.87 20.18
CA LYS A 14 -8.06 -16.72 20.13
C LYS A 14 -7.62 -15.48 19.37
N THR A 15 -8.49 -14.85 18.58
CA THR A 15 -8.18 -13.65 17.82
C THR A 15 -7.98 -12.47 18.79
N LYS A 16 -6.82 -11.83 18.71
CA LYS A 16 -6.46 -10.67 19.55
C LYS A 16 -6.43 -9.36 18.78
N MET A 17 -6.22 -9.44 17.47
CA MET A 17 -6.03 -8.27 16.63
C MET A 17 -6.46 -8.55 15.19
N ILE A 18 -7.09 -7.56 14.56
CA ILE A 18 -7.37 -7.50 13.12
C ILE A 18 -6.40 -6.50 12.50
N GLY A 19 -5.52 -6.99 11.62
CA GLY A 19 -4.58 -6.15 10.86
C GLY A 19 -5.20 -5.71 9.54
N VAL A 20 -5.21 -4.40 9.26
CA VAL A 20 -5.77 -3.81 8.03
C VAL A 20 -4.72 -2.91 7.40
N CYS A 21 -4.32 -3.16 6.15
CA CYS A 21 -3.55 -2.20 5.36
C CYS A 21 -4.52 -1.37 4.50
N HIS A 22 -4.61 -0.07 4.74
CA HIS A 22 -5.63 0.80 4.16
C HIS A 22 -5.12 2.23 3.89
N PRO A 23 -4.95 2.61 2.60
CA PRO A 23 -5.11 1.83 1.37
C PRO A 23 -4.22 0.60 1.29
N ASN A 24 -4.68 -0.42 0.55
CA ASN A 24 -4.10 -1.77 0.61
C ASN A 24 -2.87 -1.95 -0.29
N ASN A 25 -1.90 -2.72 0.19
CA ASN A 25 -0.84 -3.34 -0.58
C ASN A 25 -1.07 -4.88 -0.57
N PRO A 26 -1.27 -5.55 -1.72
CA PRO A 26 -0.82 -5.15 -3.06
C PRO A 26 -1.89 -4.54 -3.98
N THR A 27 -3.15 -4.47 -3.59
CA THR A 27 -4.27 -4.20 -4.51
C THR A 27 -4.55 -2.72 -4.77
N GLY A 28 -4.05 -1.81 -3.94
CA GLY A 28 -4.39 -0.39 -3.98
C GLY A 28 -5.86 -0.07 -3.64
N SER A 29 -6.60 -1.04 -3.09
CA SER A 29 -8.01 -0.86 -2.74
C SER A 29 -8.17 -0.06 -1.44
N ILE A 30 -9.28 0.68 -1.37
CA ILE A 30 -9.67 1.45 -0.18
C ILE A 30 -10.81 0.72 0.53
N VAL A 31 -10.73 0.64 1.86
CA VAL A 31 -11.85 0.16 2.69
C VAL A 31 -12.96 1.21 2.67
N SER A 32 -14.14 0.85 2.21
CA SER A 32 -15.29 1.74 2.24
C SER A 32 -15.71 2.09 3.68
N LYS A 33 -16.43 3.22 3.85
CA LYS A 33 -16.95 3.59 5.17
C LYS A 33 -17.86 2.51 5.77
N GLU A 34 -18.62 1.82 4.93
CA GLU A 34 -19.48 0.71 5.32
C GLU A 34 -18.65 -0.48 5.84
N ASN A 35 -17.65 -0.93 5.04
CA ASN A 35 -16.79 -2.04 5.46
C ASN A 35 -15.93 -1.68 6.68
N MET A 36 -15.53 -0.41 6.81
CA MET A 36 -14.84 0.07 8.01
C MET A 36 -15.74 -0.07 9.25
N GLY A 37 -17.02 0.28 9.15
CA GLY A 37 -18.01 0.05 10.21
C GLY A 37 -18.10 -1.44 10.58
N LYS A 38 -18.27 -2.32 9.59
CA LYS A 38 -18.34 -3.76 9.83
C LYS A 38 -17.08 -4.33 10.49
N ILE A 39 -15.89 -3.88 10.08
CA ILE A 39 -14.63 -4.29 10.72
C ILE A 39 -14.60 -3.86 12.20
N ILE A 40 -15.09 -2.64 12.49
CA ILE A 40 -15.17 -2.12 13.86
C ILE A 40 -16.17 -2.92 14.67
N ASP A 41 -17.35 -3.22 14.12
CA ASP A 41 -18.38 -4.03 14.80
C ASP A 41 -17.86 -5.44 15.12
N ILE A 42 -17.19 -6.09 14.18
CA ILE A 42 -16.55 -7.38 14.39
C ILE A 42 -15.48 -7.29 15.49
N ALA A 43 -14.62 -6.29 15.44
CA ALA A 43 -13.54 -6.12 16.43
C ALA A 43 -14.10 -5.86 17.82
N SER A 44 -15.08 -4.97 17.95
CA SER A 44 -15.67 -4.61 19.24
C SER A 44 -16.48 -5.76 19.84
N GLY A 45 -17.24 -6.49 19.01
CA GLY A 45 -18.02 -7.67 19.46
C GLY A 45 -17.14 -8.83 19.97
N ASN A 46 -15.86 -8.88 19.58
CA ASN A 46 -14.91 -9.92 19.97
C ASN A 46 -13.76 -9.42 20.84
N ASP A 47 -13.84 -8.20 21.33
CA ASP A 47 -12.81 -7.56 22.17
C ASP A 47 -11.41 -7.51 21.52
N CYS A 48 -11.34 -7.44 20.18
CA CYS A 48 -10.12 -7.44 19.39
C CYS A 48 -9.57 -6.02 19.19
N TRP A 49 -8.26 -5.92 19.05
CA TRP A 49 -7.59 -4.71 18.58
C TRP A 49 -7.74 -4.56 17.07
N ILE A 50 -7.74 -3.31 16.59
CA ILE A 50 -7.52 -3.00 15.16
C ILE A 50 -6.12 -2.38 15.03
N LEU A 51 -5.28 -2.96 14.17
CA LEU A 51 -4.04 -2.38 13.71
C LEU A 51 -4.22 -1.91 12.28
N SER A 52 -4.33 -0.60 12.07
CA SER A 52 -4.48 0.00 10.74
C SER A 52 -3.14 0.54 10.24
N ASP A 53 -2.62 -0.05 9.17
CA ASP A 53 -1.48 0.50 8.44
C ASP A 53 -1.99 1.47 7.37
N GLU A 54 -1.83 2.76 7.63
CA GLU A 54 -2.32 3.86 6.78
C GLU A 54 -1.18 4.58 6.04
N VAL A 55 -0.04 3.93 5.81
CA VAL A 55 1.13 4.55 5.15
C VAL A 55 0.84 5.04 3.73
N TYR A 56 -0.17 4.51 3.05
CA TYR A 56 -0.58 4.93 1.71
C TYR A 56 -1.67 6.01 1.71
N ARG A 57 -2.23 6.37 2.87
CA ARG A 57 -3.21 7.44 3.00
C ARG A 57 -2.60 8.79 2.60
N GLY A 58 -3.27 9.49 1.70
CA GLY A 58 -2.76 10.69 1.03
C GLY A 58 -2.24 10.42 -0.40
N ALA A 59 -2.20 9.15 -0.84
CA ALA A 59 -1.85 8.75 -2.21
C ALA A 59 -3.06 8.25 -3.00
N GLU A 60 -4.25 8.71 -2.68
CA GLU A 60 -5.49 8.39 -3.41
C GLU A 60 -5.49 9.06 -4.79
N LEU A 61 -5.76 8.28 -5.84
CA LEU A 61 -5.69 8.77 -7.21
C LEU A 61 -6.77 9.81 -7.53
N ASN A 62 -7.93 9.75 -6.87
CA ASN A 62 -8.98 10.77 -6.97
C ASN A 62 -8.70 12.02 -6.12
N GLY A 63 -7.69 12.01 -5.25
CA GLY A 63 -7.29 13.09 -4.37
C GLY A 63 -8.18 13.32 -3.16
N ILE A 64 -9.09 12.39 -2.87
CA ILE A 64 -9.91 12.41 -1.66
C ILE A 64 -9.29 11.44 -0.66
N GLU A 65 -8.70 11.97 0.41
CA GLU A 65 -8.08 11.12 1.44
C GLU A 65 -9.08 10.10 1.99
N SER A 66 -8.68 8.84 2.01
CA SER A 66 -9.46 7.75 2.60
C SER A 66 -9.70 7.99 4.10
N PRO A 67 -10.84 7.52 4.63
CA PRO A 67 -11.12 7.65 6.06
C PRO A 67 -10.08 6.89 6.88
N SER A 68 -9.71 7.42 8.05
CA SER A 68 -8.87 6.72 9.01
C SER A 68 -9.71 5.90 10.00
N PHE A 69 -9.15 4.81 10.52
CA PHE A 69 -9.71 4.10 11.66
C PHE A 69 -9.52 4.85 12.99
N TYR A 70 -8.62 5.84 13.03
CA TYR A 70 -8.36 6.63 14.23
C TYR A 70 -9.63 7.28 14.78
N GLY A 71 -9.81 7.16 16.09
CA GLY A 71 -10.93 7.77 16.81
C GLY A 71 -12.31 7.11 16.57
N LYS A 72 -12.37 5.98 15.86
CA LYS A 72 -13.63 5.26 15.59
C LYS A 72 -13.88 4.08 16.52
N TYR A 73 -12.82 3.53 17.09
CA TYR A 73 -12.88 2.46 18.06
C TYR A 73 -11.73 2.61 19.06
N GLU A 74 -12.01 2.39 20.33
CA GLU A 74 -11.06 2.64 21.42
C GLU A 74 -9.80 1.77 21.37
N LYS A 75 -9.90 0.50 20.88
CA LYS A 75 -8.77 -0.41 20.72
C LYS A 75 -8.18 -0.32 19.32
N THR A 76 -7.98 0.89 18.81
CA THR A 76 -7.38 1.10 17.49
C THR A 76 -5.97 1.65 17.60
N ILE A 77 -5.05 1.03 16.84
CA ILE A 77 -3.68 1.50 16.62
C ILE A 77 -3.56 1.84 15.13
N VAL A 78 -3.10 3.04 14.82
CA VAL A 78 -2.86 3.49 13.44
C VAL A 78 -1.38 3.74 13.25
N ASN A 79 -0.80 3.14 12.22
CA ASN A 79 0.55 3.42 11.77
C ASN A 79 0.51 4.22 10.47
N ALA A 80 1.35 5.24 10.38
CA ALA A 80 1.53 6.03 9.17
C ALA A 80 2.98 6.54 9.08
N GLY A 81 3.34 7.20 7.97
CA GLY A 81 4.71 7.68 7.81
C GLY A 81 4.95 8.41 6.51
N LEU A 82 6.17 8.94 6.36
CA LEU A 82 6.57 9.75 5.21
C LEU A 82 7.06 8.93 4.01
N SER A 83 7.22 7.62 4.16
CA SER A 83 7.89 6.77 3.16
C SER A 83 7.08 6.54 1.88
N LYS A 84 5.74 6.56 1.93
CA LYS A 84 4.87 6.16 0.81
C LYS A 84 4.17 7.36 0.19
N ALA A 85 3.07 7.84 0.74
CA ALA A 85 2.30 8.95 0.18
C ALA A 85 3.13 10.23 0.01
N TYR A 86 4.08 10.48 0.89
CA TYR A 86 4.94 11.66 0.83
C TYR A 86 6.22 11.47 -0.02
N ARG A 87 6.50 10.26 -0.52
CA ARG A 87 7.69 9.92 -1.33
C ARG A 87 9.03 10.23 -0.66
N LEU A 88 9.11 10.12 0.66
CA LEU A 88 10.29 10.46 1.46
C LEU A 88 10.79 9.26 2.29
N PRO A 89 11.05 8.09 1.65
CA PRO A 89 11.47 6.89 2.37
C PRO A 89 12.83 7.05 3.04
N GLY A 90 13.70 7.94 2.52
CA GLY A 90 15.04 8.18 3.07
C GLY A 90 15.05 8.87 4.43
N LEU A 91 13.98 9.56 4.82
CA LEU A 91 13.88 10.21 6.12
C LEU A 91 13.71 9.23 7.29
N ARG A 92 13.28 8.01 7.02
CA ARG A 92 13.04 6.96 8.03
C ARG A 92 12.11 7.42 9.16
N ILE A 93 11.04 8.17 8.83
CA ILE A 93 10.05 8.67 9.79
C ILE A 93 8.68 8.04 9.57
N GLY A 94 8.13 7.54 10.65
CA GLY A 94 6.75 7.14 10.81
C GLY A 94 6.24 7.50 12.19
N TRP A 95 4.97 7.31 12.41
CA TRP A 95 4.33 7.53 13.69
C TRP A 95 3.27 6.47 13.94
N THR A 96 3.04 6.24 15.22
CA THR A 96 1.97 5.39 15.71
C THR A 96 1.02 6.23 16.54
N VAL A 97 -0.28 6.12 16.28
CA VAL A 97 -1.35 6.78 17.03
C VAL A 97 -2.25 5.71 17.64
N GLY A 98 -2.62 5.88 18.89
CA GLY A 98 -3.45 4.91 19.59
C GLY A 98 -3.80 5.35 21.01
N PRO A 99 -4.42 4.47 21.82
CA PRO A 99 -4.74 4.75 23.21
C PRO A 99 -3.51 5.14 24.02
N LYS A 100 -3.69 6.09 24.93
CA LYS A 100 -2.59 6.66 25.75
C LYS A 100 -1.74 5.60 26.45
N ASP A 101 -2.38 4.60 27.05
CA ASP A 101 -1.64 3.55 27.77
C ASP A 101 -0.87 2.63 26.85
N TYR A 102 -1.39 2.35 25.66
CA TYR A 102 -0.65 1.63 24.63
C TYR A 102 0.58 2.44 24.18
N ILE A 103 0.41 3.71 23.84
CA ILE A 103 1.52 4.57 23.40
C ILE A 103 2.59 4.70 24.49
N LYS A 104 2.19 4.84 25.75
CA LYS A 104 3.14 4.90 26.87
C LYS A 104 4.01 3.63 26.95
N LYS A 105 3.41 2.45 26.76
CA LYS A 105 4.14 1.17 26.75
C LYS A 105 5.02 1.06 25.49
N ALA A 106 4.50 1.40 24.33
CA ALA A 106 5.27 1.37 23.07
C ALA A 106 6.48 2.29 23.14
N TRP A 107 6.34 3.49 23.72
CA TRP A 107 7.43 4.43 23.93
C TRP A 107 8.52 3.85 24.83
N ALA A 108 8.14 3.17 25.91
CA ALA A 108 9.11 2.53 26.81
C ALA A 108 9.97 1.46 26.12
N PHE A 109 9.42 0.76 25.13
CA PHE A 109 10.19 -0.19 24.30
C PHE A 109 11.04 0.51 23.22
N HIS A 110 10.63 1.69 22.77
CA HIS A 110 11.36 2.45 21.77
C HIS A 110 12.77 2.83 22.23
N ASP A 111 12.95 3.11 23.51
CA ASP A 111 14.24 3.42 24.11
C ASP A 111 15.26 2.27 23.99
N TYR A 112 14.77 1.02 23.89
CA TYR A 112 15.61 -0.17 23.71
C TYR A 112 15.86 -0.56 22.25
N THR A 113 15.16 0.08 21.30
CA THR A 113 15.28 -0.25 19.88
C THR A 113 15.97 0.85 19.07
N SER A 114 15.44 2.04 19.11
CA SER A 114 15.87 3.16 18.24
C SER A 114 16.30 4.40 19.04
N ILE A 115 15.96 4.50 20.32
CA ILE A 115 16.20 5.62 21.24
C ILE A 115 15.49 6.89 20.75
N SER A 116 15.88 7.41 19.59
CA SER A 116 15.27 8.57 18.94
C SER A 116 15.43 8.51 17.41
N ILE A 117 14.62 9.29 16.72
CA ILE A 117 14.82 9.52 15.29
C ILE A 117 15.96 10.53 15.07
N ALA A 118 16.56 10.50 13.87
CA ALA A 118 17.60 11.45 13.52
C ALA A 118 17.04 12.90 13.51
N TYR A 119 17.72 13.82 14.20
CA TYR A 119 17.29 15.21 14.35
C TYR A 119 16.99 15.90 13.01
N HIS A 120 17.85 15.72 12.00
CA HIS A 120 17.63 16.31 10.67
C HIS A 120 16.35 15.79 10.01
N SER A 121 16.07 14.51 10.16
CA SER A 121 14.85 13.89 9.62
C SER A 121 13.60 14.44 10.31
N ASP A 122 13.65 14.62 11.63
CA ASP A 122 12.56 15.20 12.42
C ASP A 122 12.30 16.66 12.04
N TRP A 123 13.38 17.44 11.94
CA TRP A 123 13.29 18.83 11.50
C TRP A 123 12.65 18.96 10.10
N VAL A 124 13.07 18.12 9.14
CA VAL A 124 12.48 18.09 7.79
C VAL A 124 11.02 17.67 7.87
N ALA A 125 10.69 16.62 8.64
CA ALA A 125 9.33 16.14 8.80
C ALA A 125 8.39 17.22 9.35
N SER A 126 8.83 17.99 10.35
CA SER A 126 8.04 19.10 10.91
C SER A 126 7.69 20.17 9.87
N ARG A 127 8.57 20.41 8.89
CA ARG A 127 8.33 21.36 7.78
C ARG A 127 7.42 20.78 6.70
N ILE A 128 7.53 19.49 6.42
CA ILE A 128 6.74 18.79 5.42
C ILE A 128 5.28 18.64 5.86
N LEU A 129 5.06 18.39 7.14
CA LEU A 129 3.73 18.20 7.73
C LEU A 129 2.99 19.52 7.99
N ASP A 130 3.62 20.70 7.75
CA ASP A 130 2.89 21.95 7.64
C ASP A 130 1.76 21.82 6.60
N THR A 131 0.58 22.32 6.93
CA THR A 131 -0.66 22.12 6.15
C THR A 131 -0.49 22.47 4.67
N LYS A 132 0.16 23.60 4.36
CA LYS A 132 0.35 24.07 2.98
C LYS A 132 1.34 23.17 2.22
N ARG A 133 2.46 22.86 2.84
CA ARG A 133 3.49 22.00 2.23
C ARG A 133 3.02 20.56 2.07
N ARG A 134 2.34 20.01 3.08
CA ARG A 134 1.71 18.71 3.01
C ARG A 134 0.81 18.61 1.78
N LYS A 135 -0.10 19.59 1.61
CA LYS A 135 -0.98 19.62 0.45
C LYS A 135 -0.21 19.61 -0.87
N GLN A 136 0.79 20.49 -1.01
CA GLN A 136 1.61 20.55 -2.23
C GLN A 136 2.30 19.23 -2.57
N ILE A 137 2.86 18.54 -1.56
CA ILE A 137 3.51 17.25 -1.75
C ILE A 137 2.53 16.19 -2.19
N LEU A 138 1.37 16.11 -1.54
CA LEU A 138 0.34 15.12 -1.87
C LEU A 138 -0.29 15.38 -3.24
N ASP A 139 -0.52 16.64 -3.60
CA ASP A 139 -0.99 17.01 -4.95
C ASP A 139 0.04 16.59 -6.03
N GLY A 140 1.33 16.84 -5.80
CA GLY A 140 2.40 16.38 -6.70
C GLY A 140 2.53 14.85 -6.76
N THR A 141 2.32 14.16 -5.65
CA THR A 141 2.27 12.70 -5.63
C THR A 141 1.10 12.17 -6.47
N LYS A 142 -0.09 12.72 -6.27
CA LYS A 142 -1.28 12.36 -7.05
C LYS A 142 -1.07 12.58 -8.54
N GLN A 143 -0.55 13.74 -8.95
CA GLN A 143 -0.29 14.04 -10.36
C GLN A 143 0.66 13.01 -10.98
N HIS A 144 1.77 12.73 -10.31
CA HIS A 144 2.75 11.75 -10.76
C HIS A 144 2.17 10.34 -10.87
N LEU A 145 1.43 9.90 -9.86
CA LEU A 145 0.84 8.56 -9.85
C LEU A 145 -0.24 8.40 -10.94
N ASN A 146 -1.08 9.42 -11.18
CA ASN A 146 -2.07 9.37 -12.25
C ASN A 146 -1.40 9.31 -13.63
N GLN A 147 -0.32 10.06 -13.85
CA GLN A 147 0.44 10.00 -15.09
C GLN A 147 0.95 8.58 -15.36
N ASN A 148 1.63 7.97 -14.40
CA ASN A 148 2.16 6.63 -14.54
C ASN A 148 1.06 5.55 -14.62
N MET A 149 -0.07 5.76 -13.95
CA MET A 149 -1.21 4.85 -14.05
C MET A 149 -1.82 4.86 -15.46
N ASN A 150 -1.97 6.02 -16.08
CA ASN A 150 -2.43 6.13 -17.47
C ASN A 150 -1.45 5.40 -18.41
N THR A 151 -0.15 5.64 -18.26
CA THR A 151 0.90 4.92 -19.02
C THR A 151 0.79 3.39 -18.83
N LEU A 152 0.54 2.91 -17.61
CA LEU A 152 0.38 1.48 -17.34
C LEU A 152 -0.87 0.91 -18.01
N VAL A 153 -1.99 1.60 -17.95
CA VAL A 153 -3.26 1.17 -18.58
C VAL A 153 -3.10 1.08 -20.09
N GLU A 154 -2.58 2.14 -20.73
CA GLU A 154 -2.32 2.18 -22.16
C GLU A 154 -1.37 1.05 -22.59
N TRP A 155 -0.30 0.82 -21.83
CA TRP A 155 0.64 -0.25 -22.13
C TRP A 155 0.01 -1.65 -21.96
N ILE A 156 -0.83 -1.89 -20.96
CA ILE A 156 -1.51 -3.18 -20.78
C ILE A 156 -2.41 -3.50 -21.97
N ASP A 157 -3.05 -2.49 -22.58
CA ASP A 157 -3.89 -2.66 -23.76
C ASP A 157 -3.06 -3.13 -24.98
N THR A 158 -1.76 -2.89 -25.00
CA THR A 158 -0.84 -3.38 -26.06
C THR A 158 -0.34 -4.82 -25.81
N CYS A 159 -0.65 -5.43 -24.68
CA CYS A 159 -0.13 -6.76 -24.31
C CYS A 159 -0.93 -7.95 -24.91
N ASP A 160 -1.72 -7.77 -25.97
CA ASP A 160 -2.49 -8.83 -26.66
C ASP A 160 -3.34 -9.71 -25.72
N GLY A 161 -3.90 -9.09 -24.67
CA GLY A 161 -4.72 -9.78 -23.69
C GLY A 161 -3.94 -10.71 -22.72
N LYS A 162 -2.60 -10.75 -22.78
CA LYS A 162 -1.76 -11.54 -21.85
C LYS A 162 -1.85 -11.05 -20.40
N LEU A 163 -2.14 -9.77 -20.20
CA LEU A 163 -2.31 -9.13 -18.89
C LEU A 163 -3.67 -8.43 -18.79
N SER A 164 -4.15 -8.22 -17.58
CA SER A 164 -5.30 -7.34 -17.32
C SER A 164 -5.17 -6.63 -15.98
N LEU A 165 -5.73 -5.44 -15.87
CA LEU A 165 -5.67 -4.60 -14.67
C LEU A 165 -7.06 -4.15 -14.25
N SER A 166 -7.35 -4.28 -12.95
CA SER A 166 -8.35 -3.47 -12.27
C SER A 166 -7.60 -2.29 -11.63
N PRO A 167 -7.79 -1.05 -12.10
CA PRO A 167 -7.01 0.07 -11.60
C PRO A 167 -7.12 0.23 -10.08
N PRO A 168 -6.00 0.45 -9.38
CA PRO A 168 -6.02 0.72 -7.95
C PRO A 168 -6.70 2.06 -7.65
N GLN A 169 -7.20 2.22 -6.43
CA GLN A 169 -7.80 3.48 -5.97
C GLN A 169 -6.75 4.41 -5.33
N ALA A 170 -5.64 3.83 -4.83
CA ALA A 170 -4.59 4.57 -4.13
C ALA A 170 -3.25 3.84 -4.14
N GLY A 171 -2.19 4.59 -3.79
CA GLY A 171 -0.83 4.07 -3.67
C GLY A 171 -0.08 4.06 -5.00
N ALA A 172 1.16 3.58 -4.97
CA ALA A 172 2.07 3.49 -6.11
C ALA A 172 2.24 2.04 -6.61
N ILE A 173 1.22 1.20 -6.38
CA ILE A 173 1.26 -0.25 -6.62
C ILE A 173 0.00 -0.66 -7.37
N ALA A 174 0.18 -1.45 -8.46
CA ALA A 174 -0.88 -2.07 -9.22
C ALA A 174 -0.75 -3.60 -9.15
N PHE A 175 -1.88 -4.30 -9.03
CA PHE A 175 -1.93 -5.74 -8.98
C PHE A 175 -2.50 -6.28 -10.28
N VAL A 176 -1.61 -6.64 -11.21
CA VAL A 176 -1.90 -7.00 -12.60
C VAL A 176 -2.13 -8.49 -12.70
N ARG A 177 -3.23 -8.90 -13.31
CA ARG A 177 -3.58 -10.30 -13.52
C ARG A 177 -2.88 -10.86 -14.75
N ILE A 178 -2.26 -12.02 -14.61
CA ILE A 178 -1.69 -12.84 -15.69
C ILE A 178 -2.82 -13.65 -16.32
N LYS A 179 -2.94 -13.59 -17.65
CA LYS A 179 -3.91 -14.35 -18.47
C LYS A 179 -3.28 -15.53 -19.20
N MET A 180 -1.97 -15.69 -19.09
CA MET A 180 -1.20 -16.79 -19.65
C MET A 180 -1.14 -17.97 -18.68
N ASP A 181 -0.94 -19.18 -19.20
CA ASP A 181 -0.71 -20.38 -18.38
C ASP A 181 0.75 -20.47 -17.93
N ILE A 182 1.13 -19.54 -17.04
CA ILE A 182 2.47 -19.50 -16.45
C ILE A 182 2.38 -19.12 -14.97
N PRO A 183 3.07 -19.84 -14.06
CA PRO A 183 3.14 -19.47 -12.66
C PRO A 183 3.76 -18.09 -12.46
N SER A 184 3.15 -17.26 -11.60
CA SER A 184 3.59 -15.88 -11.34
C SER A 184 5.06 -15.78 -10.91
N GLN A 185 5.55 -16.71 -10.12
CA GLN A 185 6.94 -16.77 -9.70
C GLN A 185 7.88 -17.06 -10.89
N LYS A 186 7.50 -18.00 -11.78
CA LYS A 186 8.32 -18.34 -12.97
C LYS A 186 8.43 -17.13 -13.89
N LEU A 187 7.31 -16.45 -14.15
CA LEU A 187 7.28 -15.23 -14.96
C LEU A 187 8.13 -14.12 -14.33
N THR A 188 8.00 -13.91 -13.02
CA THR A 188 8.83 -12.92 -12.31
C THR A 188 10.32 -13.18 -12.44
N TYR A 189 10.76 -14.43 -12.32
CA TYR A 189 12.19 -14.79 -12.48
C TYR A 189 12.64 -14.63 -13.92
N HIS A 190 11.83 -15.04 -14.91
CA HIS A 190 12.14 -14.85 -16.32
C HIS A 190 12.36 -13.37 -16.66
N ILE A 191 11.46 -12.48 -16.21
CA ILE A 191 11.57 -11.03 -16.42
C ILE A 191 12.82 -10.49 -15.74
N ARG A 192 13.09 -10.87 -14.50
CA ARG A 192 14.27 -10.43 -13.74
C ARG A 192 15.57 -10.84 -14.41
N ASP A 193 15.69 -12.12 -14.74
CA ASP A 193 16.97 -12.72 -15.15
C ASP A 193 17.35 -12.39 -16.58
N ASN A 194 16.36 -12.19 -17.47
CA ASN A 194 16.61 -11.95 -18.89
C ASN A 194 16.38 -10.49 -19.32
N PHE A 195 15.56 -9.73 -18.57
CA PHE A 195 15.18 -8.36 -18.93
C PHE A 195 15.49 -7.33 -17.84
N SER A 196 16.11 -7.75 -16.73
CA SER A 196 16.57 -6.86 -15.65
C SER A 196 15.46 -6.00 -15.01
N VAL A 197 14.22 -6.50 -14.95
CA VAL A 197 13.11 -5.83 -14.25
C VAL A 197 12.62 -6.71 -13.11
N LEU A 198 12.56 -6.14 -11.91
CA LEU A 198 12.09 -6.84 -10.71
C LEU A 198 10.63 -6.51 -10.44
N LEU A 199 9.77 -7.52 -10.60
CA LEU A 199 8.37 -7.52 -10.16
C LEU A 199 8.21 -8.40 -8.91
N THR A 200 7.03 -8.35 -8.31
CA THR A 200 6.70 -9.23 -7.17
C THR A 200 5.59 -10.20 -7.59
N ALA A 201 5.85 -11.50 -7.48
CA ALA A 201 4.86 -12.53 -7.81
C ALA A 201 3.67 -12.50 -6.84
N GLY A 202 2.46 -12.63 -7.36
CA GLY A 202 1.22 -12.70 -6.56
C GLY A 202 1.19 -13.90 -5.62
N LYS A 203 1.85 -14.99 -5.99
CA LYS A 203 2.05 -16.16 -5.12
C LYS A 203 2.55 -15.80 -3.71
N TRP A 204 3.44 -14.79 -3.60
CA TRP A 204 3.99 -14.35 -2.29
C TRP A 204 2.99 -13.55 -1.44
N PHE A 205 1.84 -13.21 -2.02
CA PHE A 205 0.68 -12.65 -1.31
C PHE A 205 -0.46 -13.67 -1.15
N GLY A 206 -0.21 -14.96 -1.45
CA GLY A 206 -1.23 -16.01 -1.46
C GLY A 206 -2.18 -15.97 -2.66
N LEU A 207 -1.89 -15.15 -3.69
CA LEU A 207 -2.74 -14.92 -4.86
C LEU A 207 -1.97 -15.26 -6.15
N GLU A 208 -2.03 -16.53 -6.56
CA GLU A 208 -1.43 -16.97 -7.82
C GLU A 208 -2.12 -16.30 -9.02
N GLY A 209 -1.40 -16.18 -10.16
CA GLY A 209 -1.92 -15.57 -11.38
C GLY A 209 -1.89 -14.03 -11.38
N PHE A 210 -1.12 -13.40 -10.47
CA PHE A 210 -0.95 -11.96 -10.41
C PHE A 210 0.53 -11.57 -10.32
N LEU A 211 0.81 -10.33 -10.78
CA LEU A 211 2.09 -9.63 -10.57
C LEU A 211 1.83 -8.27 -9.91
N ARG A 212 2.65 -7.92 -8.94
CA ARG A 212 2.64 -6.57 -8.37
C ARG A 212 3.63 -5.68 -9.09
N PHE A 213 3.11 -4.66 -9.75
CA PHE A 213 3.85 -3.58 -10.38
C PHE A 213 4.01 -2.41 -9.43
N GLY A 214 5.21 -1.84 -9.35
CA GLY A 214 5.42 -0.53 -8.75
C GLY A 214 5.42 0.54 -9.84
N TYR A 215 4.45 1.47 -9.81
CA TYR A 215 4.38 2.56 -10.80
C TYR A 215 4.71 3.94 -10.19
N GLY A 216 5.45 3.94 -9.06
CA GLY A 216 5.94 5.15 -8.40
C GLY A 216 7.27 5.74 -8.90
N PRO A 217 8.10 5.04 -9.69
CA PRO A 217 9.35 5.60 -10.21
C PRO A 217 9.14 6.80 -11.16
N PRO A 218 10.19 7.57 -11.50
CA PRO A 218 10.12 8.56 -12.56
C PRO A 218 9.55 7.99 -13.85
N ASN A 219 8.75 8.76 -14.58
CA ASN A 219 7.98 8.27 -15.73
C ASN A 219 8.86 7.63 -16.82
N GLU A 220 9.99 8.25 -17.16
CA GLU A 220 10.93 7.72 -18.17
C GLU A 220 11.47 6.34 -17.78
N TYR A 221 11.88 6.18 -16.52
CA TYR A 221 12.35 4.90 -16.00
C TYR A 221 11.24 3.84 -15.97
N PHE A 222 10.00 4.26 -15.69
CA PHE A 222 8.86 3.38 -15.67
C PHE A 222 8.51 2.89 -17.08
N ILE A 223 8.52 3.77 -18.09
CA ILE A 223 8.31 3.41 -19.51
C ILE A 223 9.35 2.38 -19.97
N GLU A 224 10.64 2.63 -19.70
CA GLU A 224 11.70 1.66 -20.04
C GLU A 224 11.47 0.29 -19.41
N ALA A 225 11.02 0.25 -18.15
CA ALA A 225 10.69 -1.00 -17.49
C ALA A 225 9.51 -1.73 -18.17
N LEU A 226 8.47 -1.01 -18.59
CA LEU A 226 7.32 -1.58 -19.30
C LEU A 226 7.72 -2.14 -20.67
N GLU A 227 8.59 -1.45 -21.42
CA GLU A 227 9.12 -1.91 -22.70
C GLU A 227 9.88 -3.25 -22.53
N ARG A 228 10.76 -3.36 -21.53
CA ARG A 228 11.48 -4.59 -21.21
C ARG A 228 10.55 -5.73 -20.79
N ILE A 229 9.49 -5.42 -20.03
CA ILE A 229 8.47 -6.42 -19.69
C ILE A 229 7.72 -6.86 -20.96
N GLY A 230 7.36 -5.95 -21.86
CA GLY A 230 6.73 -6.27 -23.14
C GLY A 230 7.57 -7.25 -23.96
N GLN A 231 8.86 -6.97 -24.15
CA GLN A 231 9.81 -7.88 -24.82
C GLN A 231 9.86 -9.27 -24.16
N SER A 232 9.80 -9.31 -22.83
CA SER A 232 9.74 -10.56 -22.07
C SER A 232 8.46 -11.36 -22.35
N LEU A 233 7.31 -10.70 -22.53
CA LEU A 233 6.04 -11.34 -22.83
C LEU A 233 5.98 -11.86 -24.28
N GLU A 234 6.72 -11.27 -25.21
CA GLU A 234 6.87 -11.75 -26.59
C GLU A 234 7.79 -12.98 -26.70
N ALA A 235 8.75 -13.12 -25.77
CA ALA A 235 9.72 -14.20 -25.75
C ALA A 235 9.20 -15.49 -25.08
N ILE A 236 7.97 -15.48 -24.56
CA ILE A 236 7.29 -16.62 -23.94
C ILE A 236 6.19 -17.14 -24.87
#